data_f0e88485968aba5237a787510d4917e6
#
_entry.id   f0e88485968aba5237a787510d4917e6
#
_cell.length_a   1.000
_cell.length_b   1.000
_cell.length_c   1.000
_cell.angle_alpha   90.00
_cell.angle_beta   90.00
_cell.angle_gamma   90.00
#
_symmetry.space_group_name_H-M   'P 1'
#
loop_
_entity.id
_entity.type
_entity.pdbx_description
1 polymer ?
#
loop_
_entity_poly.entity_id
_entity_poly.type
_entity_poly.pdbx_seq_one_letter_code
_entity_poly.pdbx_strand_id
1 'polypeptide(L)'
;MKRAATLSALVCLLAVTAAAPAAPGGHGTGHGTGRDKGRDKGSLLDSVPKRGVLRVCTTGDYRPFTHRESDGGYRGIDIDMARGLAKSLDAKPKFVATTWKEIVDGVADRRCDIAMGGISLTLPRARKAYFSEPTREDGKTPIARCADKDKYATLEQIDRPGTRVVVNPGGTNEQFARAHIKRATLTVHPDNTTIFQEIVDGRADVMMTDASETRYQAELHPELCSLHPDEPFTFAEKAYALPRGDEEFKEYVDQFVHLATHDGTYAAYEAEWMK
;
A
#
# COMPACT_ATOMS: atom_id res chain seq x y z
N MET A 1 27.93 -56.61 4.92
CA MET A 1 29.38 -56.50 4.77
C MET A 1 29.73 -55.04 5.06
N LYS A 2 30.04 -54.72 6.23
CA LYS A 2 31.31 -54.39 6.92
C LYS A 2 32.29 -53.62 6.05
N ARG A 3 32.52 -52.33 6.37
CA ARG A 3 33.82 -51.80 6.74
C ARG A 3 33.70 -50.37 7.25
N ALA A 4 34.03 -50.25 8.56
CA ALA A 4 34.36 -49.03 9.26
C ALA A 4 35.82 -48.65 8.94
N ALA A 5 36.14 -47.36 8.95
CA ALA A 5 37.50 -46.87 9.14
C ALA A 5 37.46 -45.58 9.96
N THR A 6 37.93 -45.74 11.18
CA THR A 6 38.38 -44.74 12.15
C THR A 6 39.81 -44.33 11.85
N LEU A 7 40.19 -43.07 12.11
CA LEU A 7 41.49 -42.60 12.64
C LEU A 7 41.48 -41.08 12.60
N SER A 8 41.67 -40.37 13.63
CA SER A 8 42.58 -40.17 14.74
C SER A 8 43.04 -38.72 14.76
N ALA A 9 42.96 -38.18 15.91
CA ALA A 9 43.28 -36.83 16.35
C ALA A 9 44.76 -36.43 16.14
N LEU A 10 45.00 -35.14 15.97
CA LEU A 10 46.27 -34.53 16.40
C LEU A 10 46.02 -33.17 17.01
N VAL A 11 46.23 -33.11 18.33
CA VAL A 11 46.30 -31.92 19.16
C VAL A 11 47.69 -31.33 19.02
N CYS A 12 47.81 -30.05 18.71
CA CYS A 12 49.03 -29.29 18.93
C CYS A 12 48.67 -28.04 19.76
N LEU A 13 48.96 -28.14 21.07
CA LEU A 13 49.15 -27.02 21.99
C LEU A 13 50.45 -26.32 21.67
N LEU A 14 50.42 -25.02 21.43
CA LEU A 14 51.58 -24.15 21.64
C LEU A 14 51.12 -22.95 22.47
N ALA A 15 51.56 -22.96 23.72
CA ALA A 15 51.52 -21.83 24.62
C ALA A 15 52.74 -20.94 24.34
N VAL A 16 52.53 -19.65 24.18
CA VAL A 16 53.58 -18.63 24.29
C VAL A 16 53.12 -17.52 25.23
N THR A 17 53.94 -17.37 26.23
CA THR A 17 53.79 -16.48 27.39
C THR A 17 54.13 -15.02 27.06
N ALA A 18 53.31 -14.16 27.68
CA ALA A 18 53.52 -12.81 28.21
C ALA A 18 54.77 -11.99 27.91
N ALA A 19 54.51 -10.72 27.61
CA ALA A 19 55.19 -9.59 28.24
C ALA A 19 54.38 -8.32 28.04
N ALA A 20 53.93 -7.69 29.08
CA ALA A 20 53.45 -6.30 29.10
C ALA A 20 54.68 -5.35 29.33
N PRO A 21 54.67 -4.15 28.78
CA PRO A 21 55.22 -3.04 29.54
C PRO A 21 54.21 -1.90 29.75
N ALA A 22 54.50 -1.17 30.81
CA ALA A 22 53.73 -0.14 31.47
C ALA A 22 53.53 1.13 30.64
N ALA A 23 52.43 1.85 31.01
CA ALA A 23 52.10 3.19 30.59
C ALA A 23 53.12 4.26 31.00
N PRO A 24 53.09 5.42 30.34
CA PRO A 24 52.80 6.65 31.09
C PRO A 24 51.80 7.60 30.46
N GLY A 25 50.96 8.11 31.31
CA GLY A 25 50.53 9.47 31.49
C GLY A 25 49.93 10.31 30.39
N GLY A 26 48.65 10.52 30.50
CA GLY A 26 48.02 11.82 30.45
C GLY A 26 47.97 12.61 29.14
N HIS A 27 46.80 12.80 28.60
CA HIS A 27 46.24 14.16 28.33
C HIS A 27 44.77 13.95 27.90
N GLY A 28 43.89 14.52 28.69
CA GLY A 28 42.45 14.55 28.37
C GLY A 28 42.24 15.44 27.12
N THR A 29 41.67 14.82 26.11
CA THR A 29 40.95 15.54 25.06
C THR A 29 39.51 15.10 25.14
N GLY A 30 38.68 16.03 25.57
CA GLY A 30 37.24 15.86 25.65
C GLY A 30 36.69 15.35 24.30
N HIS A 31 36.17 14.11 24.32
CA HIS A 31 35.26 13.68 23.29
C HIS A 31 33.97 14.48 23.51
N GLY A 32 33.91 15.62 22.82
CA GLY A 32 32.66 16.26 22.54
C GLY A 32 31.82 15.23 21.76
N THR A 33 30.89 14.58 22.46
CA THR A 33 29.74 13.93 21.82
C THR A 33 29.04 15.07 21.08
N GLY A 34 29.37 15.23 19.81
CA GLY A 34 28.56 15.97 18.88
C GLY A 34 27.18 15.29 18.86
N ARG A 35 26.32 15.72 19.78
CA ARG A 35 24.88 15.50 19.61
C ARG A 35 24.54 16.19 18.29
N ASP A 36 24.42 15.38 17.27
CA ASP A 36 23.79 15.77 16.02
C ASP A 36 22.42 16.35 16.41
N LYS A 37 22.31 17.67 16.34
CA LYS A 37 21.05 18.39 16.47
C LYS A 37 20.23 18.23 15.20
N GLY A 38 20.19 17.01 14.65
CA GLY A 38 19.16 16.54 13.77
C GLY A 38 17.89 16.49 14.60
N ARG A 39 16.99 17.44 14.34
CA ARG A 39 15.65 17.58 14.92
C ARG A 39 15.10 16.25 15.43
N ASP A 40 15.12 16.05 16.71
CA ASP A 40 14.34 15.05 17.42
C ASP A 40 12.86 15.46 17.29
N LYS A 41 12.31 15.21 16.13
CA LYS A 41 10.85 15.24 15.92
C LYS A 41 10.38 13.91 16.45
N GLY A 42 10.00 13.87 17.73
CA GLY A 42 9.48 12.69 18.37
C GLY A 42 8.49 11.94 17.48
N SER A 43 8.40 10.61 17.64
CA SER A 43 7.56 9.73 16.85
C SER A 43 6.11 10.20 16.77
N LEU A 44 5.44 9.90 15.68
CA LEU A 44 3.99 10.05 15.55
C LEU A 44 3.25 9.19 16.57
N LEU A 45 3.86 8.07 16.99
CA LEU A 45 3.32 7.22 18.07
C LEU A 45 3.09 8.02 19.35
N ASP A 46 4.00 8.95 19.69
CA ASP A 46 3.86 9.80 20.87
C ASP A 46 3.08 11.10 20.62
N SER A 47 3.20 11.65 19.41
CA SER A 47 2.65 12.97 19.12
C SER A 47 1.18 12.95 18.72
N VAL A 48 0.70 11.84 18.12
CA VAL A 48 -0.71 11.67 17.75
C VAL A 48 -1.62 11.64 18.98
N PRO A 49 -1.36 10.83 20.03
CA PRO A 49 -2.15 10.85 21.26
C PRO A 49 -2.17 12.21 21.92
N LYS A 50 -1.00 12.88 22.03
CA LYS A 50 -0.88 14.19 22.67
C LYS A 50 -1.74 15.28 22.01
N ARG A 51 -1.90 15.24 20.68
CA ARG A 51 -2.76 16.19 19.94
C ARG A 51 -4.20 15.72 19.73
N GLY A 52 -4.49 14.43 20.02
CA GLY A 52 -5.81 13.81 19.88
C GLY A 52 -6.32 13.68 18.44
N VAL A 53 -5.43 13.77 17.44
CA VAL A 53 -5.81 13.74 16.01
C VAL A 53 -4.80 12.92 15.20
N LEU A 54 -5.29 11.94 14.43
CA LEU A 54 -4.57 11.24 13.37
C LEU A 54 -4.99 11.82 12.01
N ARG A 55 -4.07 12.44 11.27
CA ARG A 55 -4.33 12.97 9.94
C ARG A 55 -4.15 11.86 8.90
N VAL A 56 -5.21 11.55 8.16
CA VAL A 56 -5.25 10.45 7.19
C VAL A 56 -5.47 11.00 5.79
N CYS A 57 -4.47 10.92 4.91
CA CYS A 57 -4.65 11.20 3.49
C CYS A 57 -5.45 10.09 2.82
N THR A 58 -6.48 10.45 2.06
CA THR A 58 -7.29 9.52 1.29
C THR A 58 -7.88 10.19 0.06
N THR A 59 -8.09 9.44 -1.02
CA THR A 59 -8.64 10.01 -2.27
C THR A 59 -10.15 10.15 -2.23
N GLY A 60 -10.85 9.21 -1.59
CA GLY A 60 -12.31 9.22 -1.51
C GLY A 60 -13.03 8.84 -2.80
N ASP A 61 -12.34 8.21 -3.74
CA ASP A 61 -12.85 7.84 -5.06
C ASP A 61 -12.59 6.36 -5.44
N TYR A 62 -12.29 5.51 -4.45
CA TYR A 62 -11.85 4.13 -4.68
C TYR A 62 -12.58 3.12 -3.78
N ARG A 63 -13.82 2.79 -4.14
CA ARG A 63 -14.58 1.73 -3.49
C ARG A 63 -13.98 0.35 -3.76
N PRO A 64 -14.00 -0.56 -2.79
CA PRO A 64 -14.64 -0.49 -1.48
C PRO A 64 -13.77 0.14 -0.38
N PHE A 65 -12.54 0.60 -0.67
CA PHE A 65 -11.56 1.04 0.34
C PHE A 65 -11.85 2.44 0.89
N THR A 66 -12.16 3.38 0.00
CA THR A 66 -12.44 4.77 0.36
C THR A 66 -13.45 5.39 -0.59
N HIS A 67 -14.48 6.01 -0.03
CA HIS A 67 -15.49 6.76 -0.76
C HIS A 67 -15.87 8.02 0.01
N ARG A 68 -15.93 9.16 -0.68
CA ARG A 68 -16.40 10.40 -0.13
C ARG A 68 -17.89 10.56 -0.42
N GLU A 69 -18.68 10.68 0.63
CA GLU A 69 -20.13 10.89 0.55
C GLU A 69 -20.47 12.33 0.17
N SER A 70 -21.72 12.54 -0.25
CA SER A 70 -22.23 13.86 -0.62
C SER A 70 -22.24 14.86 0.54
N ASP A 71 -22.34 14.39 1.79
CA ASP A 71 -22.23 15.19 3.01
C ASP A 71 -20.77 15.54 3.38
N GLY A 72 -19.81 15.06 2.60
CA GLY A 72 -18.37 15.25 2.82
C GLY A 72 -17.72 14.23 3.75
N GLY A 73 -18.48 13.29 4.32
CA GLY A 73 -17.98 12.17 5.10
C GLY A 73 -17.21 11.16 4.25
N TYR A 74 -16.45 10.28 4.90
CA TYR A 74 -15.73 9.20 4.23
C TYR A 74 -16.20 7.85 4.76
N ARG A 75 -16.28 6.86 3.86
CA ARG A 75 -16.67 5.47 4.15
C ARG A 75 -15.78 4.49 3.39
N GLY A 76 -15.76 3.24 3.83
CA GLY A 76 -15.04 2.14 3.19
C GLY A 76 -14.13 1.40 4.15
N ILE A 77 -13.58 0.27 3.69
CA ILE A 77 -12.74 -0.64 4.48
C ILE A 77 -11.59 0.13 5.16
N ASP A 78 -10.81 0.89 4.40
CA ASP A 78 -9.64 1.59 4.92
C ASP A 78 -10.01 2.83 5.74
N ILE A 79 -11.23 3.34 5.58
CA ILE A 79 -11.76 4.41 6.43
C ILE A 79 -12.10 3.87 7.82
N ASP A 80 -12.67 2.65 7.90
CA ASP A 80 -12.96 2.00 9.18
C ASP A 80 -11.68 1.53 9.86
N MET A 81 -10.70 1.02 9.09
CA MET A 81 -9.34 0.75 9.60
C MET A 81 -8.69 2.02 10.16
N ALA A 82 -8.82 3.16 9.48
CA ALA A 82 -8.29 4.45 9.97
C ALA A 82 -8.97 4.90 11.28
N ARG A 83 -10.27 4.66 11.41
CA ARG A 83 -11.00 4.91 12.67
C ARG A 83 -10.50 4.01 13.80
N GLY A 84 -10.29 2.73 13.50
CA GLY A 84 -9.72 1.74 14.44
C GLY A 84 -8.31 2.14 14.89
N LEU A 85 -7.42 2.47 13.95
CA LEU A 85 -6.07 2.93 14.23
C LEU A 85 -6.06 4.23 15.06
N ALA A 86 -6.89 5.21 14.71
CA ALA A 86 -6.97 6.45 15.48
C ALA A 86 -7.45 6.18 16.92
N LYS A 87 -8.44 5.31 17.09
CA LYS A 87 -8.94 4.90 18.41
C LYS A 87 -7.86 4.21 19.25
N SER A 88 -7.04 3.34 18.65
CA SER A 88 -5.95 2.67 19.37
C SER A 88 -4.83 3.62 19.81
N LEU A 89 -4.78 4.82 19.22
CA LEU A 89 -3.87 5.92 19.54
C LEU A 89 -4.53 7.00 20.41
N ASP A 90 -5.65 6.73 21.05
CA ASP A 90 -6.42 7.73 21.82
C ASP A 90 -6.70 9.03 21.02
N ALA A 91 -6.92 8.92 19.72
CA ALA A 91 -7.10 10.03 18.80
C ALA A 91 -8.38 9.89 17.95
N LYS A 92 -8.75 10.97 17.26
CA LYS A 92 -9.79 10.96 16.24
C LYS A 92 -9.17 11.08 14.84
N PRO A 93 -9.69 10.37 13.82
CA PRO A 93 -9.20 10.52 12.46
C PRO A 93 -9.66 11.86 11.89
N LYS A 94 -8.74 12.55 11.21
CA LYS A 94 -9.03 13.72 10.37
C LYS A 94 -8.64 13.35 8.94
N PHE A 95 -9.64 13.10 8.10
CA PHE A 95 -9.40 12.78 6.69
C PHE A 95 -8.99 14.04 5.93
N VAL A 96 -7.93 13.89 5.14
CA VAL A 96 -7.33 14.94 4.29
C VAL A 96 -7.47 14.48 2.84
N ALA A 97 -8.29 15.17 2.08
CA ALA A 97 -8.47 14.87 0.66
C ALA A 97 -7.16 15.03 -0.11
N THR A 98 -6.90 14.08 -0.99
CA THR A 98 -5.72 14.07 -1.86
C THR A 98 -6.04 13.42 -3.21
N THR A 99 -5.06 13.35 -4.10
CA THR A 99 -5.16 12.68 -5.40
C THR A 99 -4.24 11.47 -5.47
N TRP A 100 -4.50 10.55 -6.40
CA TRP A 100 -3.61 9.39 -6.64
C TRP A 100 -2.18 9.79 -6.96
N LYS A 101 -1.99 10.94 -7.61
CA LYS A 101 -0.67 11.49 -7.93
C LYS A 101 0.09 11.94 -6.69
N GLU A 102 -0.63 12.47 -5.69
CA GLU A 102 -0.04 13.16 -4.52
C GLU A 102 -0.15 12.36 -3.22
N ILE A 103 -0.82 11.21 -3.21
CA ILE A 103 -1.14 10.49 -1.97
C ILE A 103 0.10 10.12 -1.14
N VAL A 104 1.19 9.70 -1.80
CA VAL A 104 2.44 9.37 -1.12
C VAL A 104 3.21 10.63 -0.73
N ASP A 105 3.18 11.66 -1.58
CA ASP A 105 3.82 12.95 -1.29
C ASP A 105 3.13 13.64 -0.09
N GLY A 106 1.84 13.37 0.14
CA GLY A 106 1.11 13.85 1.33
C GLY A 106 1.73 13.41 2.65
N VAL A 107 2.23 12.18 2.75
CA VAL A 107 2.92 11.67 3.94
C VAL A 107 4.41 12.05 3.95
N ALA A 108 5.07 12.02 2.79
CA ALA A 108 6.48 12.44 2.67
C ALA A 108 6.67 13.90 3.12
N ASP A 109 5.74 14.78 2.75
CA ASP A 109 5.72 16.20 3.10
C ASP A 109 5.10 16.50 4.47
N ARG A 110 4.72 15.45 5.24
CA ARG A 110 4.09 15.59 6.57
C ARG A 110 2.77 16.37 6.56
N ARG A 111 2.05 16.45 5.44
CA ARG A 111 0.68 16.96 5.36
C ARG A 111 -0.30 16.02 6.08
N CYS A 112 -0.02 14.72 6.03
CA CYS A 112 -0.71 13.66 6.73
C CYS A 112 0.27 12.83 7.56
N ASP A 113 -0.25 12.10 8.54
CA ASP A 113 0.50 11.17 9.38
C ASP A 113 0.58 9.79 8.74
N ILE A 114 -0.46 9.43 8.00
CA ILE A 114 -0.60 8.17 7.27
C ILE A 114 -1.48 8.41 6.03
N ALA A 115 -1.30 7.60 4.99
CA ALA A 115 -2.21 7.56 3.86
C ALA A 115 -2.85 6.17 3.75
N MET A 116 -4.19 6.14 3.62
CA MET A 116 -5.02 4.92 3.60
C MET A 116 -6.11 5.06 2.54
N GLY A 117 -6.47 3.95 1.86
CA GLY A 117 -7.52 3.96 0.83
C GLY A 117 -7.17 3.10 -0.39
N GLY A 118 -6.81 1.82 -0.19
CA GLY A 118 -6.54 0.87 -1.27
C GLY A 118 -5.23 1.16 -2.02
N ILE A 119 -4.22 1.63 -1.31
CA ILE A 119 -2.94 2.06 -1.91
C ILE A 119 -2.11 0.83 -2.28
N SER A 120 -1.84 0.64 -3.57
CA SER A 120 -0.91 -0.40 -4.01
C SER A 120 0.52 -0.03 -3.63
N LEU A 121 1.21 -0.96 -2.95
CA LEU A 121 2.64 -0.91 -2.70
C LEU A 121 3.39 -1.04 -4.03
N THR A 122 4.30 -0.12 -4.30
CA THR A 122 5.20 -0.18 -5.46
C THR A 122 6.59 0.34 -5.08
N LEU A 123 7.64 -0.15 -5.73
CA LEU A 123 9.01 0.30 -5.45
C LEU A 123 9.20 1.83 -5.62
N PRO A 124 8.63 2.49 -6.66
CA PRO A 124 8.71 3.94 -6.76
C PRO A 124 8.07 4.68 -5.58
N ARG A 125 6.94 4.18 -5.06
CA ARG A 125 6.28 4.73 -3.86
C ARG A 125 7.08 4.44 -2.59
N ALA A 126 7.61 3.21 -2.44
CA ALA A 126 8.44 2.81 -1.30
C ALA A 126 9.77 3.58 -1.19
N ARG A 127 10.25 4.17 -2.28
CA ARG A 127 11.38 5.11 -2.22
C ARG A 127 11.05 6.42 -1.53
N LYS A 128 9.77 6.82 -1.50
CA LYS A 128 9.31 8.09 -0.93
C LYS A 128 8.74 7.95 0.48
N ALA A 129 8.10 6.82 0.77
CA ALA A 129 7.42 6.57 2.04
C ALA A 129 7.69 5.13 2.52
N TYR A 130 7.53 4.87 3.81
CA TYR A 130 7.39 3.51 4.31
C TYR A 130 5.99 2.99 3.98
N PHE A 131 5.86 1.67 3.98
CA PHE A 131 4.58 0.99 3.87
C PHE A 131 4.40 0.06 5.06
N SER A 132 3.17 -0.05 5.53
CA SER A 132 2.79 -1.06 6.53
C SER A 132 2.94 -2.48 5.97
N GLU A 133 2.78 -3.47 6.84
CA GLU A 133 2.42 -4.81 6.37
C GLU A 133 1.21 -4.73 5.42
N PRO A 134 1.15 -5.62 4.41
CA PRO A 134 0.03 -5.65 3.49
C PRO A 134 -1.29 -6.01 4.18
N THR A 135 -2.37 -5.35 3.79
CA THR A 135 -3.72 -5.69 4.24
C THR A 135 -4.36 -6.78 3.38
N ARG A 136 -3.93 -6.87 2.12
CA ARG A 136 -4.40 -7.89 1.16
C ARG A 136 -3.54 -7.96 -0.10
N GLU A 137 -3.62 -9.09 -0.76
CA GLU A 137 -3.15 -9.25 -2.14
C GLU A 137 -4.21 -8.76 -3.13
N ASP A 138 -3.74 -8.28 -4.28
CA ASP A 138 -4.56 -7.74 -5.36
C ASP A 138 -3.79 -7.81 -6.70
N GLY A 139 -4.34 -7.26 -7.78
CA GLY A 139 -3.68 -7.18 -9.08
C GLY A 139 -4.59 -6.63 -10.16
N LYS A 140 -4.01 -6.18 -11.27
CA LYS A 140 -4.77 -5.62 -12.37
C LYS A 140 -5.55 -6.70 -13.12
N THR A 141 -6.84 -6.49 -13.24
CA THR A 141 -7.75 -7.33 -14.03
C THR A 141 -8.73 -6.45 -14.81
N PRO A 142 -9.27 -6.93 -15.95
CA PRO A 142 -10.23 -6.15 -16.71
C PRO A 142 -11.64 -6.24 -16.10
N ILE A 143 -12.39 -5.15 -16.28
CA ILE A 143 -13.84 -5.10 -16.12
C ILE A 143 -14.45 -4.56 -17.40
N ALA A 144 -15.47 -5.23 -17.90
CA ALA A 144 -16.17 -4.91 -19.14
C ALA A 144 -17.65 -5.25 -19.03
N ARG A 145 -18.47 -4.88 -20.02
CA ARG A 145 -19.85 -5.38 -20.09
C ARG A 145 -19.85 -6.90 -20.15
N CYS A 146 -20.75 -7.56 -19.41
CA CYS A 146 -20.87 -9.01 -19.37
C CYS A 146 -21.11 -9.63 -20.77
N ALA A 147 -21.82 -8.92 -21.63
CA ALA A 147 -22.03 -9.31 -23.03
C ALA A 147 -20.72 -9.37 -23.86
N ASP A 148 -19.67 -8.69 -23.41
CA ASP A 148 -18.39 -8.58 -24.11
C ASP A 148 -17.24 -9.31 -23.39
N LYS A 149 -17.51 -10.08 -22.31
CA LYS A 149 -16.51 -10.70 -21.44
C LYS A 149 -15.44 -11.49 -22.19
N ASP A 150 -15.84 -12.24 -23.22
CA ASP A 150 -14.93 -13.10 -24.00
C ASP A 150 -14.03 -12.31 -24.97
N LYS A 151 -14.31 -11.03 -25.17
CA LYS A 151 -13.53 -10.15 -26.05
C LYS A 151 -12.34 -9.49 -25.37
N TYR A 152 -12.32 -9.44 -24.04
CA TYR A 152 -11.36 -8.67 -23.24
C TYR A 152 -10.67 -9.50 -22.15
N ALA A 153 -10.52 -10.81 -22.37
CA ALA A 153 -9.95 -11.73 -21.39
C ALA A 153 -8.41 -11.62 -21.29
N THR A 154 -7.72 -11.15 -22.34
CA THR A 154 -6.26 -11.02 -22.36
C THR A 154 -5.83 -9.61 -22.79
N LEU A 155 -4.58 -9.23 -22.44
CA LEU A 155 -4.03 -7.93 -22.89
C LEU A 155 -3.98 -7.80 -24.40
N GLU A 156 -3.70 -8.88 -25.14
CA GLU A 156 -3.71 -8.88 -26.61
C GLU A 156 -5.11 -8.66 -27.19
N GLN A 157 -6.14 -9.16 -26.50
CA GLN A 157 -7.53 -8.92 -26.90
C GLN A 157 -7.96 -7.48 -26.59
N ILE A 158 -7.48 -6.91 -25.49
CA ILE A 158 -7.78 -5.54 -25.09
C ILE A 158 -7.04 -4.53 -25.98
N ASP A 159 -5.72 -4.75 -26.21
CA ASP A 159 -4.91 -3.82 -27.01
C ASP A 159 -5.07 -4.03 -28.51
N ARG A 160 -6.30 -3.85 -29.02
CA ARG A 160 -6.64 -3.93 -30.45
C ARG A 160 -7.15 -2.60 -30.98
N PRO A 161 -6.90 -2.28 -32.24
CA PRO A 161 -7.56 -1.14 -32.90
C PRO A 161 -9.08 -1.24 -32.77
N GLY A 162 -9.71 -0.16 -32.38
CA GLY A 162 -11.15 -0.07 -32.16
C GLY A 162 -11.61 -0.35 -30.72
N THR A 163 -10.79 -0.94 -29.86
CA THR A 163 -11.08 -1.03 -28.41
C THR A 163 -10.89 0.34 -27.76
N ARG A 164 -11.83 0.73 -26.92
CA ARG A 164 -11.81 1.95 -26.11
C ARG A 164 -11.54 1.60 -24.66
N VAL A 165 -10.32 1.85 -24.22
CA VAL A 165 -9.88 1.61 -22.85
C VAL A 165 -10.02 2.90 -22.05
N VAL A 166 -10.64 2.84 -20.89
CA VAL A 166 -10.75 3.97 -19.96
C VAL A 166 -9.92 3.74 -18.72
N VAL A 167 -9.37 4.80 -18.14
CA VAL A 167 -8.56 4.75 -16.91
C VAL A 167 -8.68 6.05 -16.12
N ASN A 168 -8.59 5.96 -14.78
CA ASN A 168 -8.50 7.11 -13.90
C ASN A 168 -7.08 7.70 -13.85
N PRO A 169 -6.92 9.02 -13.58
CA PRO A 169 -5.62 9.68 -13.64
C PRO A 169 -4.72 9.42 -12.43
N GLY A 170 -3.41 9.45 -12.66
CA GLY A 170 -2.36 9.68 -11.65
C GLY A 170 -1.94 8.47 -10.82
N GLY A 171 -2.66 7.33 -10.93
CA GLY A 171 -2.40 6.13 -10.13
C GLY A 171 -1.72 4.99 -10.89
N THR A 172 -1.68 3.81 -10.25
CA THR A 172 -1.12 2.59 -10.86
C THR A 172 -1.95 2.08 -12.03
N ASN A 173 -3.25 2.39 -12.10
CA ASN A 173 -4.11 2.03 -13.23
C ASN A 173 -3.66 2.75 -14.50
N GLU A 174 -3.46 4.07 -14.43
CA GLU A 174 -2.96 4.83 -15.59
C GLU A 174 -1.56 4.37 -16.00
N GLN A 175 -0.67 4.12 -15.04
CA GLN A 175 0.68 3.62 -15.33
C GLN A 175 0.64 2.28 -16.05
N PHE A 176 -0.18 1.34 -15.57
CA PHE A 176 -0.37 0.04 -16.18
C PHE A 176 -0.96 0.17 -17.59
N ALA A 177 -2.03 0.93 -17.75
CA ALA A 177 -2.65 1.13 -19.06
C ALA A 177 -1.68 1.74 -20.06
N ARG A 178 -0.94 2.79 -19.71
CA ARG A 178 0.07 3.41 -20.61
C ARG A 178 1.23 2.46 -20.93
N ALA A 179 1.58 1.54 -20.02
CA ALA A 179 2.62 0.54 -20.28
C ALA A 179 2.18 -0.54 -21.28
N HIS A 180 0.90 -0.93 -21.26
CA HIS A 180 0.41 -2.10 -22.01
C HIS A 180 -0.47 -1.76 -23.20
N ILE A 181 -1.18 -0.62 -23.20
CA ILE A 181 -2.08 -0.21 -24.28
C ILE A 181 -1.31 0.66 -25.30
N LYS A 182 -1.15 0.14 -26.50
CA LYS A 182 -0.40 0.76 -27.60
C LYS A 182 -1.21 0.93 -28.88
N ARG A 183 -2.22 0.06 -29.08
CA ARG A 183 -3.00 -0.01 -30.32
C ARG A 183 -4.47 0.38 -30.10
N ALA A 184 -5.01 0.09 -28.91
CA ALA A 184 -6.32 0.52 -28.49
C ALA A 184 -6.33 2.02 -28.17
N THR A 185 -7.51 2.63 -28.20
CA THR A 185 -7.69 4.03 -27.78
C THR A 185 -7.75 4.10 -26.25
N LEU A 186 -6.78 4.79 -25.63
CA LEU A 186 -6.73 5.01 -24.19
C LEU A 186 -7.27 6.40 -23.84
N THR A 187 -8.34 6.44 -23.04
CA THR A 187 -8.95 7.67 -22.53
C THR A 187 -8.74 7.77 -21.03
N VAL A 188 -8.24 8.91 -20.55
CA VAL A 188 -8.16 9.22 -19.12
C VAL A 188 -9.44 9.93 -18.70
N HIS A 189 -10.23 9.28 -17.84
CA HIS A 189 -11.47 9.84 -17.30
C HIS A 189 -11.17 10.52 -15.96
N PRO A 190 -11.54 11.80 -15.78
CA PRO A 190 -11.08 12.59 -14.63
C PRO A 190 -11.68 12.18 -13.29
N ASP A 191 -12.85 11.54 -13.29
CA ASP A 191 -13.61 11.18 -12.09
C ASP A 191 -13.76 9.66 -11.97
N ASN A 192 -13.01 9.06 -11.03
CA ASN A 192 -13.04 7.62 -10.79
C ASN A 192 -14.41 7.12 -10.27
N THR A 193 -15.23 7.98 -9.72
CA THR A 193 -16.56 7.59 -9.23
C THR A 193 -17.59 7.39 -10.34
N THR A 194 -17.35 7.95 -11.52
CA THR A 194 -18.24 7.86 -12.68
C THR A 194 -17.67 7.03 -13.83
N ILE A 195 -16.42 6.56 -13.72
CA ILE A 195 -15.69 5.88 -14.79
C ILE A 195 -16.37 4.57 -15.26
N PHE A 196 -16.98 3.82 -14.35
CA PHE A 196 -17.67 2.57 -14.69
C PHE A 196 -18.94 2.81 -15.49
N GLN A 197 -19.59 3.95 -15.29
CA GLN A 197 -20.74 4.35 -16.10
C GLN A 197 -20.37 4.59 -17.58
N GLU A 198 -19.11 4.97 -17.87
CA GLU A 198 -18.62 5.07 -19.25
C GLU A 198 -18.68 3.71 -19.97
N ILE A 199 -18.43 2.60 -19.24
CA ILE A 199 -18.48 1.26 -19.79
C ILE A 199 -19.95 0.80 -19.93
N VAL A 200 -20.77 1.04 -18.93
CA VAL A 200 -22.22 0.70 -18.96
C VAL A 200 -22.89 1.39 -20.14
N ASP A 201 -22.65 2.68 -20.34
CA ASP A 201 -23.23 3.49 -21.42
C ASP A 201 -22.60 3.22 -22.79
N GLY A 202 -21.59 2.36 -22.87
CA GLY A 202 -20.94 2.03 -24.14
C GLY A 202 -20.05 3.14 -24.70
N ARG A 203 -19.65 4.14 -23.89
CA ARG A 203 -18.65 5.14 -24.28
C ARG A 203 -17.22 4.62 -24.16
N ALA A 204 -16.99 3.66 -23.25
CA ALA A 204 -15.79 2.84 -23.17
C ALA A 204 -16.14 1.36 -23.27
N ASP A 205 -15.17 0.51 -23.53
CA ASP A 205 -15.34 -0.93 -23.64
C ASP A 205 -14.82 -1.69 -22.43
N VAL A 206 -13.70 -1.24 -21.88
CA VAL A 206 -13.00 -1.95 -20.80
C VAL A 206 -12.16 -0.99 -19.97
N MET A 207 -12.02 -1.29 -18.67
CA MET A 207 -11.04 -0.71 -17.76
C MET A 207 -10.20 -1.83 -17.15
N MET A 208 -8.91 -1.56 -16.93
CA MET A 208 -8.07 -2.42 -16.12
C MET A 208 -7.79 -1.72 -14.80
N THR A 209 -8.33 -2.30 -13.74
CA THR A 209 -8.11 -1.86 -12.36
C THR A 209 -7.85 -3.06 -11.45
N ASP A 210 -7.76 -2.86 -10.16
CA ASP A 210 -7.46 -3.95 -9.22
C ASP A 210 -8.67 -4.90 -9.06
N ALA A 211 -8.40 -6.17 -8.85
CA ALA A 211 -9.42 -7.23 -8.77
C ALA A 211 -10.48 -6.95 -7.69
N SER A 212 -10.07 -6.38 -6.55
CA SER A 212 -11.00 -5.96 -5.50
C SER A 212 -12.01 -4.92 -5.97
N GLU A 213 -11.56 -3.90 -6.74
CA GLU A 213 -12.46 -2.89 -7.29
C GLU A 213 -13.36 -3.47 -8.38
N THR A 214 -12.83 -4.32 -9.28
CA THR A 214 -13.64 -4.92 -10.34
C THR A 214 -14.75 -5.82 -9.79
N ARG A 215 -14.50 -6.59 -8.71
CA ARG A 215 -15.52 -7.38 -8.01
C ARG A 215 -16.60 -6.48 -7.43
N TYR A 216 -16.19 -5.46 -6.68
CA TYR A 216 -17.13 -4.52 -6.07
C TYR A 216 -17.99 -3.81 -7.11
N GLN A 217 -17.39 -3.35 -8.21
CA GLN A 217 -18.11 -2.65 -9.27
C GLN A 217 -19.05 -3.55 -10.06
N ALA A 218 -18.72 -4.83 -10.21
CA ALA A 218 -19.61 -5.83 -10.82
C ALA A 218 -20.85 -6.11 -9.95
N GLU A 219 -20.73 -6.00 -8.61
CA GLU A 219 -21.91 -6.09 -7.73
C GLU A 219 -22.80 -4.84 -7.82
N LEU A 220 -22.20 -3.66 -7.98
CA LEU A 220 -22.95 -2.40 -8.12
C LEU A 220 -23.61 -2.23 -9.50
N HIS A 221 -23.01 -2.78 -10.56
CA HIS A 221 -23.42 -2.65 -11.95
C HIS A 221 -23.62 -4.04 -12.55
N PRO A 222 -24.84 -4.59 -12.51
CA PRO A 222 -25.12 -5.94 -13.02
C PRO A 222 -24.79 -6.16 -14.51
N GLU A 223 -24.64 -5.08 -15.28
CA GLU A 223 -24.21 -5.10 -16.68
C GLU A 223 -22.71 -5.35 -16.83
N LEU A 224 -21.91 -5.15 -15.77
CA LEU A 224 -20.47 -5.31 -15.78
C LEU A 224 -20.04 -6.64 -15.16
N CYS A 225 -19.01 -7.23 -15.75
CA CYS A 225 -18.35 -8.44 -15.27
C CYS A 225 -16.89 -8.16 -14.96
N SER A 226 -16.44 -8.55 -13.75
CA SER A 226 -15.04 -8.67 -13.41
C SER A 226 -14.46 -9.89 -14.13
N LEU A 227 -13.39 -9.69 -14.90
CA LEU A 227 -12.81 -10.74 -15.73
C LEU A 227 -11.52 -11.24 -15.07
N HIS A 228 -11.46 -12.56 -14.77
CA HIS A 228 -10.32 -13.22 -14.16
C HIS A 228 -9.80 -12.58 -12.85
N PRO A 229 -10.68 -12.19 -11.90
CA PRO A 229 -10.24 -11.52 -10.67
C PRO A 229 -9.42 -12.42 -9.73
N ASP A 230 -9.43 -13.74 -9.93
CA ASP A 230 -8.62 -14.72 -9.19
C ASP A 230 -7.25 -14.95 -9.83
N GLU A 231 -7.08 -14.54 -11.10
CA GLU A 231 -5.85 -14.65 -11.87
C GLU A 231 -5.53 -13.32 -12.56
N PRO A 232 -5.24 -12.25 -11.79
CA PRO A 232 -5.01 -10.92 -12.35
C PRO A 232 -3.72 -10.89 -13.19
N PHE A 233 -3.62 -9.93 -14.11
CA PHE A 233 -2.45 -9.73 -14.97
C PHE A 233 -1.18 -9.37 -14.21
N THR A 234 -1.31 -8.87 -12.98
CA THR A 234 -0.17 -8.48 -12.15
C THR A 234 -0.41 -8.89 -10.71
N PHE A 235 0.68 -9.09 -9.98
CA PHE A 235 0.65 -9.13 -8.52
C PHE A 235 0.76 -7.72 -7.95
N ALA A 236 -0.02 -7.40 -6.94
CA ALA A 236 0.07 -6.20 -6.13
C ALA A 236 -0.35 -6.49 -4.69
N GLU A 237 0.12 -5.67 -3.76
CA GLU A 237 -0.32 -5.67 -2.37
C GLU A 237 -0.91 -4.30 -2.02
N LYS A 238 -1.96 -4.29 -1.20
CA LYS A 238 -2.51 -3.07 -0.61
C LYS A 238 -1.89 -2.87 0.76
N ALA A 239 -1.42 -1.65 1.01
CA ALA A 239 -0.79 -1.29 2.29
C ALA A 239 -0.96 0.21 2.56
N TYR A 240 -0.67 0.63 3.79
CA TYR A 240 -0.76 2.03 4.20
C TYR A 240 0.60 2.70 4.06
N ALA A 241 0.62 3.93 3.54
CA ALA A 241 1.86 4.67 3.39
C ALA A 241 2.12 5.56 4.62
N LEU A 242 3.38 5.53 5.11
CA LEU A 242 3.81 6.23 6.32
C LEU A 242 5.05 7.10 6.03
N PRO A 243 5.29 8.16 6.81
CA PRO A 243 6.47 8.97 6.67
C PRO A 243 7.75 8.19 6.94
N ARG A 244 8.77 8.36 6.11
CA ARG A 244 10.10 7.79 6.37
C ARG A 244 10.76 8.41 7.60
N GLY A 245 11.58 7.60 8.29
CA GLY A 245 12.34 8.00 9.48
C GLY A 245 11.49 8.05 10.75
N ASP A 246 10.39 7.32 10.79
CA ASP A 246 9.55 7.11 11.98
C ASP A 246 9.26 5.62 12.09
N GLU A 247 10.30 4.87 12.43
CA GLU A 247 10.26 3.42 12.54
C GLU A 247 9.30 2.99 13.66
N GLU A 248 9.28 3.69 14.79
CA GLU A 248 8.41 3.36 15.92
C GLU A 248 6.93 3.44 15.54
N PHE A 249 6.53 4.48 14.82
CA PHE A 249 5.16 4.58 14.33
C PHE A 249 4.85 3.52 13.26
N LYS A 250 5.81 3.22 12.39
CA LYS A 250 5.66 2.15 11.40
C LYS A 250 5.45 0.80 12.07
N GLU A 251 6.29 0.42 13.01
CA GLU A 251 6.17 -0.85 13.74
C GLU A 251 4.83 -0.97 14.48
N TYR A 252 4.35 0.13 15.07
CA TYR A 252 3.03 0.15 15.70
C TYR A 252 1.92 -0.09 14.68
N VAL A 253 1.97 0.56 13.52
CA VAL A 253 0.98 0.36 12.45
C VAL A 253 1.05 -1.05 11.89
N ASP A 254 2.24 -1.64 11.76
CA ASP A 254 2.40 -3.04 11.34
C ASP A 254 1.71 -3.99 12.34
N GLN A 255 1.92 -3.81 13.64
CA GLN A 255 1.23 -4.60 14.66
C GLN A 255 -0.30 -4.41 14.60
N PHE A 256 -0.77 -3.19 14.39
CA PHE A 256 -2.19 -2.92 14.21
C PHE A 256 -2.77 -3.64 12.99
N VAL A 257 -2.09 -3.57 11.84
CA VAL A 257 -2.50 -4.28 10.61
C VAL A 257 -2.49 -5.78 10.82
N HIS A 258 -1.39 -6.31 11.39
CA HIS A 258 -1.26 -7.73 11.68
C HIS A 258 -2.43 -8.24 12.55
N LEU A 259 -2.71 -7.58 13.66
CA LEU A 259 -3.83 -7.97 14.52
C LEU A 259 -5.17 -7.89 13.79
N ALA A 260 -5.46 -6.78 13.11
CA ALA A 260 -6.75 -6.58 12.44
C ALA A 260 -7.00 -7.58 11.29
N THR A 261 -5.95 -8.01 10.60
CA THR A 261 -6.06 -9.01 9.51
C THR A 261 -6.21 -10.44 10.04
N HIS A 262 -5.88 -10.72 11.32
CA HIS A 262 -5.94 -12.05 11.91
C HIS A 262 -7.04 -12.24 12.97
N ASP A 263 -7.54 -11.16 13.59
CA ASP A 263 -8.57 -11.25 14.62
C ASP A 263 -10.01 -11.14 14.09
N GLY A 264 -10.17 -11.03 12.77
CA GLY A 264 -11.45 -10.92 12.08
C GLY A 264 -11.93 -9.48 11.87
N THR A 265 -11.23 -8.47 12.39
CA THR A 265 -11.63 -7.05 12.25
C THR A 265 -11.65 -6.62 10.78
N TYR A 266 -10.56 -6.88 10.05
CA TYR A 266 -10.48 -6.53 8.62
C TYR A 266 -11.53 -7.29 7.80
N ALA A 267 -11.70 -8.60 8.06
CA ALA A 267 -12.71 -9.43 7.40
C ALA A 267 -14.14 -8.94 7.65
N ALA A 268 -14.43 -8.43 8.85
CA ALA A 268 -15.73 -7.83 9.15
C ALA A 268 -16.00 -6.56 8.31
N TYR A 269 -14.98 -5.70 8.15
CA TYR A 269 -15.09 -4.52 7.28
C TYR A 269 -15.22 -4.92 5.80
N GLU A 270 -14.49 -5.92 5.34
CA GLU A 270 -14.68 -6.46 3.98
C GLU A 270 -16.11 -6.96 3.78
N ALA A 271 -16.63 -7.77 4.71
CA ALA A 271 -18.00 -8.30 4.64
C ALA A 271 -19.07 -7.19 4.66
N GLU A 272 -18.79 -6.04 5.26
CA GLU A 272 -19.68 -4.88 5.24
C GLU A 272 -19.65 -4.15 3.89
N TRP A 273 -18.45 -3.93 3.33
CA TRP A 273 -18.25 -3.05 2.17
C TRP A 273 -18.19 -3.76 0.82
N MET A 274 -18.06 -5.09 0.79
CA MET A 274 -18.04 -5.91 -0.44
C MET A 274 -19.40 -6.55 -0.78
N LYS A 275 -20.50 -5.99 -0.26
CA LYS A 275 -21.88 -6.45 -0.51
C LYS A 275 -22.50 -5.69 -1.66
#